data_47bba5e837b55fea1d264cd4a9725106
#
_entry.id   47bba5e837b55fea1d264cd4a9725106
#
_cell.length_a   1.000
_cell.length_b   1.000
_cell.length_c   1.000
_cell.angle_alpha   90.00
_cell.angle_beta   90.00
_cell.angle_gamma   90.00
#
_symmetry.space_group_name_H-M   'P 1'
#
loop_
_entity.id
_entity.type
_entity.pdbx_description
1 polymer ?
#
loop_
_entity_poly.entity_id
_entity_poly.type
_entity_poly.pdbx_seq_one_letter_code
_entity_poly.pdbx_strand_id
1 'polypeptide(L)'
;MNVESKCRKRLQLHYLDIETTGIDSEKDKVITVQFVNLDFWNPQMAAPITILAEWESSEENILKSAWNLLMEKNQWDFVPLGFNILHFDLPFLFSRFRTVLGKDVSYEFLDRPSLDLKGTFVMMNGGRFKGCNRFIRKTESGSVIPEYYKRKEYAKIVNYIQNEAVAFHEAFSELRSRINMS
;
A
#
# COMPACT_ATOMS: atom_id res chain seq x y z
N MET A 1 42.39 5.54 -14.75
CA MET A 1 41.08 6.22 -14.79
C MET A 1 40.14 5.42 -13.93
N ASN A 2 39.95 5.84 -12.66
CA ASN A 2 38.97 5.19 -11.75
C ASN A 2 37.56 5.60 -12.19
N VAL A 3 36.82 4.68 -12.74
CA VAL A 3 35.38 4.81 -12.91
C VAL A 3 34.78 4.62 -11.52
N GLU A 4 34.60 5.72 -10.80
CA GLU A 4 33.78 5.71 -9.58
C GLU A 4 32.42 5.09 -9.96
N SER A 5 32.15 3.94 -9.38
CA SER A 5 30.85 3.31 -9.45
C SER A 5 29.86 4.28 -8.80
N LYS A 6 29.17 5.11 -9.61
CA LYS A 6 28.00 5.84 -9.15
C LYS A 6 27.06 4.82 -8.51
N CYS A 7 27.05 4.80 -7.20
CA CYS A 7 26.12 3.96 -6.44
C CYS A 7 24.72 4.35 -6.91
N ARG A 8 24.13 3.55 -7.79
CA ARG A 8 22.75 3.76 -8.24
C ARG A 8 21.89 3.62 -7.01
N LYS A 9 21.28 4.71 -6.57
CA LYS A 9 20.35 4.72 -5.46
C LYS A 9 19.27 3.66 -5.76
N ARG A 10 19.19 2.63 -4.92
CA ARG A 10 18.23 1.54 -5.14
C ARG A 10 16.84 2.05 -4.86
N LEU A 11 15.92 1.65 -5.72
CA LEU A 11 14.48 1.82 -5.53
C LEU A 11 14.05 1.21 -4.19
N GLN A 12 13.39 1.99 -3.33
CA GLN A 12 12.84 1.50 -2.08
C GLN A 12 11.34 1.24 -2.24
N LEU A 13 11.00 -0.02 -2.42
CA LEU A 13 9.62 -0.47 -2.51
C LEU A 13 8.96 -0.51 -1.13
N HIS A 14 7.75 -0.01 -1.05
CA HIS A 14 6.95 -0.07 0.16
C HIS A 14 5.57 -0.66 -0.18
N TYR A 15 5.24 -1.80 0.41
CA TYR A 15 3.84 -2.18 0.48
C TYR A 15 3.08 -1.03 1.10
N LEU A 16 2.02 -0.61 0.45
CA LEU A 16 1.09 0.42 0.92
C LEU A 16 -0.32 -0.11 0.80
N ASP A 17 -1.10 0.10 1.83
CA ASP A 17 -2.52 -0.23 1.88
C ASP A 17 -3.22 0.68 2.88
N ILE A 18 -4.54 0.84 2.77
CA ILE A 18 -5.36 1.63 3.69
C ILE A 18 -6.59 0.86 4.13
N GLU A 19 -7.07 1.15 5.34
CA GLU A 19 -8.41 0.76 5.76
C GLU A 19 -9.29 2.00 5.89
N THR A 20 -10.56 1.84 5.57
CA THR A 20 -11.54 2.94 5.51
C THR A 20 -12.85 2.57 6.18
N THR A 21 -13.67 3.55 6.51
CA THR A 21 -15.04 3.31 7.03
C THR A 21 -16.04 2.87 5.96
N GLY A 22 -15.65 2.97 4.68
CA GLY A 22 -16.45 2.60 3.52
C GLY A 22 -15.71 2.90 2.22
N ILE A 23 -16.40 2.92 1.09
CA ILE A 23 -15.80 3.02 -0.24
C ILE A 23 -15.94 4.40 -0.91
N ASP A 24 -16.68 5.31 -0.30
CA ASP A 24 -16.93 6.66 -0.81
C ASP A 24 -16.00 7.67 -0.15
N SER A 25 -14.91 8.04 -0.81
CA SER A 25 -13.89 8.93 -0.25
C SER A 25 -14.38 10.36 0.09
N GLU A 26 -15.57 10.75 -0.32
CA GLU A 26 -16.16 12.03 0.07
C GLU A 26 -16.93 11.94 1.40
N LYS A 27 -17.47 10.75 1.73
CA LYS A 27 -18.28 10.52 2.94
C LYS A 27 -17.54 9.71 3.99
N ASP A 28 -16.72 8.77 3.53
CA ASP A 28 -15.97 7.86 4.38
C ASP A 28 -14.59 8.40 4.70
N LYS A 29 -14.01 7.93 5.78
CA LYS A 29 -12.68 8.36 6.22
C LYS A 29 -11.66 7.23 6.17
N VAL A 30 -10.39 7.60 6.08
CA VAL A 30 -9.27 6.70 6.29
C VAL A 30 -9.12 6.45 7.78
N ILE A 31 -9.09 5.20 8.20
CA ILE A 31 -8.90 4.81 9.60
C ILE A 31 -7.51 4.24 9.88
N THR A 32 -6.85 3.66 8.86
CA THR A 32 -5.43 3.33 8.94
C THR A 32 -4.73 3.59 7.61
N VAL A 33 -3.43 3.90 7.69
CA VAL A 33 -2.48 3.82 6.58
C VAL A 33 -1.35 2.92 7.04
N GLN A 34 -1.12 1.83 6.33
CA GLN A 34 -0.08 0.87 6.67
C GLN A 34 0.94 0.72 5.56
N PHE A 35 2.20 0.50 5.95
CA PHE A 35 3.28 0.27 5.00
C PHE A 35 4.40 -0.59 5.57
N VAL A 36 5.04 -1.33 4.68
CA VAL A 36 6.21 -2.17 4.97
C VAL A 36 7.26 -1.93 3.90
N ASN A 37 8.50 -1.69 4.31
CA ASN A 37 9.62 -1.67 3.36
C ASN A 37 9.86 -3.09 2.84
N LEU A 38 9.85 -3.25 1.52
CA LEU A 38 10.09 -4.52 0.84
C LEU A 38 11.45 -4.48 0.16
N ASP A 39 12.39 -5.31 0.61
CA ASP A 39 13.62 -5.51 -0.14
C ASP A 39 13.34 -6.39 -1.36
N PHE A 40 13.45 -5.80 -2.55
CA PHE A 40 13.27 -6.54 -3.80
C PHE A 40 14.27 -7.70 -3.94
N TRP A 41 15.46 -7.56 -3.37
CA TRP A 41 16.55 -8.53 -3.52
C TRP A 41 16.56 -9.59 -2.42
N ASN A 42 16.06 -9.27 -1.25
CA ASN A 42 16.00 -10.18 -0.10
C ASN A 42 14.59 -10.21 0.54
N PRO A 43 13.67 -11.03 -0.01
CA PRO A 43 12.29 -11.06 0.46
C PRO A 43 12.12 -11.68 1.85
N GLN A 44 13.15 -12.30 2.41
CA GLN A 44 13.07 -12.94 3.74
C GLN A 44 13.24 -11.94 4.90
N MET A 45 13.69 -10.73 4.61
CA MET A 45 13.77 -9.65 5.60
C MET A 45 12.49 -8.80 5.54
N ALA A 46 11.40 -9.33 6.08
CA ALA A 46 10.22 -8.53 6.35
C ALA A 46 10.57 -7.52 7.44
N ALA A 47 10.63 -6.24 7.09
CA ALA A 47 10.64 -5.17 8.08
C ALA A 47 9.32 -5.23 8.87
N PRO A 48 9.28 -4.80 10.14
CA PRO A 48 8.03 -4.68 10.87
C PRO A 48 7.09 -3.73 10.12
N ILE A 49 5.80 -4.10 10.07
CA ILE A 49 4.77 -3.23 9.49
C ILE A 49 4.59 -1.98 10.34
N THR A 50 4.54 -0.84 9.69
CA THR A 50 4.12 0.42 10.31
C THR A 50 2.64 0.60 10.05
N ILE A 51 1.85 0.81 11.09
CA ILE A 51 0.42 1.09 11.02
C ILE A 51 0.19 2.46 11.66
N LEU A 52 -0.28 3.40 10.86
CA LEU A 52 -0.75 4.70 11.34
C LEU A 52 -2.26 4.57 11.57
N ALA A 53 -2.69 4.64 12.82
CA ALA A 53 -4.08 4.41 13.21
C ALA A 53 -4.78 5.70 13.63
N GLU A 54 -5.98 5.92 13.10
CA GLU A 54 -6.78 7.12 13.39
C GLU A 54 -7.18 7.18 14.86
N TRP A 55 -7.50 6.05 15.48
CA TRP A 55 -7.88 5.98 16.89
C TRP A 55 -6.73 6.25 17.89
N GLU A 56 -5.49 6.24 17.43
CA GLU A 56 -4.31 6.60 18.24
C GLU A 56 -3.97 8.09 18.11
N SER A 57 -4.50 8.77 17.08
CA SER A 57 -4.24 10.19 16.84
C SER A 57 -5.45 10.91 16.23
N SER A 58 -5.56 10.96 14.92
CA SER A 58 -6.70 11.46 14.14
C SER A 58 -6.50 11.15 12.66
N GLU A 59 -7.58 11.18 11.87
CA GLU A 59 -7.48 11.05 10.41
C GLU A 59 -6.53 12.12 9.83
N GLU A 60 -6.61 13.35 10.31
CA GLU A 60 -5.75 14.44 9.86
C GLU A 60 -4.26 14.12 10.06
N ASN A 61 -3.89 13.56 11.21
CA ASN A 61 -2.50 13.24 11.51
C ASN A 61 -1.96 12.07 10.68
N ILE A 62 -2.74 11.01 10.49
CA ILE A 62 -2.31 9.89 9.63
C ILE A 62 -2.21 10.32 8.17
N LEU A 63 -3.12 11.20 7.70
CA LEU A 63 -3.05 11.76 6.35
C LEU A 63 -1.84 12.70 6.16
N LYS A 64 -1.47 13.52 7.15
CA LYS A 64 -0.23 14.31 7.12
C LYS A 64 1.00 13.42 6.96
N SER A 65 1.03 12.32 7.71
CA SER A 65 2.14 11.35 7.62
C SER A 65 2.18 10.66 6.24
N ALA A 66 1.03 10.25 5.72
CA ALA A 66 0.92 9.68 4.38
C ALA A 66 1.31 10.67 3.29
N TRP A 67 0.91 11.95 3.41
CA TRP A 67 1.32 13.03 2.51
C TRP A 67 2.84 13.15 2.46
N ASN A 68 3.50 13.22 3.61
CA ASN A 68 4.96 13.35 3.68
C ASN A 68 5.67 12.16 3.00
N LEU A 69 5.15 10.95 3.17
CA LEU A 69 5.70 9.75 2.52
C LEU A 69 5.53 9.78 1.00
N LEU A 70 4.33 10.10 0.54
CA LEU A 70 3.95 10.01 -0.88
C LEU A 70 4.39 11.22 -1.68
N MET A 71 4.33 12.44 -1.10
CA MET A 71 4.48 13.68 -1.84
C MET A 71 5.79 14.41 -1.56
N GLU A 72 6.31 14.37 -0.33
CA GLU A 72 7.47 15.18 0.07
C GLU A 72 8.78 14.40 0.03
N LYS A 73 8.76 13.07 0.19
CA LYS A 73 9.96 12.24 0.01
C LYS A 73 10.40 12.21 -1.44
N ASN A 74 11.70 11.98 -1.65
CA ASN A 74 12.19 11.68 -2.99
C ASN A 74 11.44 10.45 -3.54
N GLN A 75 11.01 10.52 -4.81
CA GLN A 75 10.20 9.50 -5.46
C GLN A 75 10.81 8.09 -5.46
N TRP A 76 12.13 7.97 -5.31
CA TRP A 76 12.82 6.68 -5.28
C TRP A 76 13.00 6.13 -3.86
N ASP A 77 12.76 6.95 -2.84
CA ASP A 77 12.90 6.58 -1.43
C ASP A 77 11.59 6.06 -0.82
N PHE A 78 10.48 6.22 -1.52
CA PHE A 78 9.19 5.63 -1.18
C PHE A 78 8.40 5.37 -2.46
N VAL A 79 8.49 4.15 -2.98
CA VAL A 79 7.72 3.72 -4.14
C VAL A 79 6.58 2.83 -3.64
N PRO A 80 5.34 3.30 -3.70
CA PRO A 80 4.20 2.52 -3.25
C PRO A 80 3.99 1.31 -4.15
N LEU A 81 3.80 0.17 -3.54
CA LEU A 81 3.49 -1.11 -4.15
C LEU A 81 2.32 -1.74 -3.42
N GLY A 82 1.29 -2.18 -4.12
CA GLY A 82 0.15 -2.84 -3.50
C GLY A 82 -0.73 -3.59 -4.48
N PHE A 83 -1.92 -3.97 -4.03
CA PHE A 83 -2.92 -4.63 -4.86
C PHE A 83 -4.12 -3.72 -5.08
N ASN A 84 -4.36 -3.31 -6.31
CA ASN A 84 -5.44 -2.38 -6.69
C ASN A 84 -5.24 -0.94 -6.16
N ILE A 85 -4.03 -0.57 -5.77
CA ILE A 85 -3.74 0.73 -5.15
C ILE A 85 -4.02 1.92 -6.08
N LEU A 86 -3.84 1.74 -7.40
CA LEU A 86 -4.10 2.79 -8.39
C LEU A 86 -5.60 3.07 -8.58
N HIS A 87 -6.48 2.15 -8.17
CA HIS A 87 -7.92 2.28 -8.36
C HIS A 87 -8.67 2.50 -7.04
N PHE A 88 -8.03 2.28 -5.89
CA PHE A 88 -8.67 2.47 -4.61
C PHE A 88 -7.82 3.30 -3.65
N ASP A 89 -6.70 2.79 -3.16
CA ASP A 89 -5.96 3.39 -2.05
C ASP A 89 -5.44 4.80 -2.37
N LEU A 90 -4.73 4.96 -3.48
CA LEU A 90 -4.20 6.26 -3.87
C LEU A 90 -5.30 7.27 -4.22
N PRO A 91 -6.31 6.96 -5.05
CA PRO A 91 -7.43 7.87 -5.29
C PRO A 91 -8.19 8.26 -4.01
N PHE A 92 -8.38 7.30 -3.10
CA PHE A 92 -9.04 7.58 -1.82
C PHE A 92 -8.20 8.54 -0.97
N LEU A 93 -6.89 8.27 -0.81
CA LEU A 93 -5.98 9.17 -0.11
C LEU A 93 -5.96 10.56 -0.73
N PHE A 94 -5.92 10.68 -2.06
CA PHE A 94 -5.90 11.98 -2.75
C PHE A 94 -7.16 12.79 -2.51
N SER A 95 -8.32 12.14 -2.53
CA SER A 95 -9.58 12.78 -2.16
C SER A 95 -9.55 13.26 -0.70
N ARG A 96 -9.04 12.43 0.23
CA ARG A 96 -8.94 12.82 1.65
C ARG A 96 -7.87 13.90 1.90
N PHE A 97 -6.77 13.91 1.17
CA PHE A 97 -5.80 15.01 1.23
C PHE A 97 -6.44 16.35 0.87
N ARG A 98 -7.28 16.38 -0.17
CA ARG A 98 -8.03 17.58 -0.56
C ARG A 98 -9.04 17.98 0.50
N THR A 99 -9.88 17.06 0.94
CA THR A 99 -11.02 17.36 1.81
C THR A 99 -10.62 17.63 3.25
N VAL A 100 -9.59 16.97 3.77
CA VAL A 100 -9.17 17.06 5.18
C VAL A 100 -7.97 18.00 5.36
N LEU A 101 -6.99 17.95 4.44
CA LEU A 101 -5.76 18.75 4.57
C LEU A 101 -5.80 20.04 3.72
N GLY A 102 -6.78 20.19 2.82
CA GLY A 102 -6.80 21.29 1.84
C GLY A 102 -5.63 21.23 0.84
N LYS A 103 -5.08 20.05 0.60
CA LYS A 103 -3.93 19.81 -0.27
C LYS A 103 -4.34 19.05 -1.52
N ASP A 104 -4.15 19.65 -2.68
CA ASP A 104 -4.37 18.99 -3.96
C ASP A 104 -3.10 18.25 -4.42
N VAL A 105 -3.30 17.03 -4.92
CA VAL A 105 -2.23 16.26 -5.55
C VAL A 105 -1.97 16.83 -6.94
N SER A 106 -0.73 17.26 -7.19
CA SER A 106 -0.31 17.79 -8.49
C SER A 106 -0.18 16.67 -9.53
N TYR A 107 -0.23 17.06 -10.83
CA TYR A 107 0.05 16.14 -11.93
C TYR A 107 1.45 15.49 -11.85
N GLU A 108 2.40 16.14 -11.17
CA GLU A 108 3.75 15.60 -10.93
C GLU A 108 3.72 14.26 -10.17
N PHE A 109 2.64 13.98 -9.41
CA PHE A 109 2.49 12.67 -8.79
C PHE A 109 2.32 11.55 -9.82
N LEU A 110 1.73 11.82 -10.97
CA LEU A 110 1.53 10.82 -12.04
C LEU A 110 2.87 10.36 -12.63
N ASP A 111 3.92 11.19 -12.51
CA ASP A 111 5.28 10.84 -12.93
C ASP A 111 6.04 10.06 -11.86
N ARG A 112 5.49 9.94 -10.65
CA ARG A 112 6.11 9.14 -9.58
C ARG A 112 5.90 7.65 -9.82
N PRO A 113 6.93 6.83 -9.62
CA PRO A 113 6.79 5.39 -9.76
C PRO A 113 5.82 4.85 -8.69
N SER A 114 4.88 4.04 -9.14
CA SER A 114 3.97 3.26 -8.30
C SER A 114 3.70 1.94 -8.97
N LEU A 115 3.55 0.87 -8.20
CA LEU A 115 3.39 -0.48 -8.72
C LEU A 115 2.08 -1.10 -8.20
N ASP A 116 1.19 -1.43 -9.13
CA ASP A 116 -0.06 -2.13 -8.82
C ASP A 116 0.01 -3.57 -9.31
N LEU A 117 0.09 -4.52 -8.38
CA LEU A 117 0.21 -5.94 -8.70
C LEU A 117 -1.09 -6.56 -9.24
N LYS A 118 -2.23 -5.88 -9.17
CA LYS A 118 -3.48 -6.41 -9.73
C LYS A 118 -3.34 -6.71 -11.22
N GLY A 119 -2.73 -5.80 -11.99
CA GLY A 119 -2.48 -6.02 -13.41
C GLY A 119 -1.63 -7.24 -13.68
N THR A 120 -0.55 -7.41 -12.93
CA THR A 120 0.34 -8.58 -13.01
C THR A 120 -0.40 -9.88 -12.68
N PHE A 121 -1.20 -9.88 -11.62
CA PHE A 121 -1.98 -11.07 -11.25
C PHE A 121 -3.09 -11.39 -12.25
N VAL A 122 -3.66 -10.39 -12.92
CA VAL A 122 -4.59 -10.62 -14.04
C VAL A 122 -3.87 -11.32 -15.19
N MET A 123 -2.66 -10.88 -15.54
CA MET A 123 -1.85 -11.55 -16.57
C MET A 123 -1.54 -13.00 -16.17
N MET A 124 -1.10 -13.25 -14.94
CA MET A 124 -0.86 -14.61 -14.41
C MET A 124 -2.12 -15.47 -14.38
N ASN A 125 -3.30 -14.84 -14.33
CA ASN A 125 -4.62 -15.50 -14.38
C ASN A 125 -5.16 -15.68 -15.79
N GLY A 126 -4.29 -15.61 -16.81
CA GLY A 126 -4.68 -15.75 -18.22
C GLY A 126 -5.54 -14.60 -18.73
N GLY A 127 -5.29 -13.38 -18.27
CA GLY A 127 -6.01 -12.15 -18.66
C GLY A 127 -7.37 -11.98 -17.98
N ARG A 128 -7.73 -12.82 -17.01
CA ARG A 128 -9.05 -12.77 -16.36
C ARG A 128 -8.99 -12.00 -15.04
N PHE A 129 -9.82 -10.95 -14.90
CA PHE A 129 -9.97 -10.20 -13.64
C PHE A 129 -10.63 -11.05 -12.54
N LYS A 130 -11.68 -11.82 -12.89
CA LYS A 130 -12.36 -12.70 -11.94
C LYS A 130 -11.40 -13.79 -11.47
N GLY A 131 -11.18 -13.87 -10.17
CA GLY A 131 -10.33 -14.87 -9.53
C GLY A 131 -8.84 -14.50 -9.47
N CYS A 132 -8.41 -13.30 -9.91
CA CYS A 132 -7.02 -12.86 -9.74
C CYS A 132 -6.63 -12.68 -8.27
N ASN A 133 -7.61 -12.43 -7.39
CA ASN A 133 -7.39 -12.30 -5.93
C ASN A 133 -6.85 -13.59 -5.27
N ARG A 134 -6.95 -14.75 -5.95
CA ARG A 134 -6.43 -16.02 -5.42
C ARG A 134 -4.91 -16.02 -5.19
N PHE A 135 -4.19 -15.11 -5.83
CA PHE A 135 -2.75 -14.97 -5.65
C PHE A 135 -2.41 -14.33 -4.30
N ILE A 136 -3.33 -13.54 -3.73
CA ILE A 136 -3.22 -13.03 -2.36
C ILE A 136 -4.16 -13.86 -1.49
N ARG A 137 -3.58 -14.71 -0.65
CA ARG A 137 -4.34 -15.66 0.18
C ARG A 137 -4.86 -14.97 1.44
N LYS A 138 -5.81 -14.02 1.26
CA LYS A 138 -6.45 -13.34 2.38
C LYS A 138 -7.30 -14.34 3.19
N THR A 139 -7.19 -14.26 4.50
CA THR A 139 -7.99 -15.08 5.44
C THR A 139 -9.37 -14.49 5.64
N GLU A 140 -9.54 -13.19 5.47
CA GLU A 140 -10.77 -12.45 5.71
C GLU A 140 -10.95 -11.34 4.67
N SER A 141 -12.17 -10.88 4.46
CA SER A 141 -12.47 -9.76 3.56
C SER A 141 -12.37 -8.42 4.30
N GLY A 142 -11.80 -7.39 3.67
CA GLY A 142 -11.76 -6.02 4.20
C GLY A 142 -13.15 -5.42 4.48
N SER A 143 -14.23 -6.02 3.94
CA SER A 143 -15.60 -5.58 4.21
C SER A 143 -16.04 -5.66 5.68
N VAL A 144 -15.29 -6.36 6.52
CA VAL A 144 -15.55 -6.46 7.97
C VAL A 144 -14.97 -5.28 8.76
N ILE A 145 -14.02 -4.54 8.19
CA ILE A 145 -13.28 -3.47 8.86
C ILE A 145 -14.18 -2.34 9.37
N PRO A 146 -15.16 -1.84 8.58
CA PRO A 146 -16.07 -0.79 9.07
C PRO A 146 -16.84 -1.23 10.31
N GLU A 147 -17.21 -2.50 10.41
CA GLU A 147 -17.94 -3.03 11.57
C GLU A 147 -17.02 -3.17 12.78
N TYR A 148 -15.80 -3.68 12.61
CA TYR A 148 -14.80 -3.71 13.69
C TYR A 148 -14.50 -2.31 14.22
N TYR A 149 -14.34 -1.33 13.32
CA TYR A 149 -14.09 0.05 13.70
C TYR A 149 -15.27 0.64 14.49
N LYS A 150 -16.51 0.44 14.02
CA LYS A 150 -17.73 0.88 14.72
C LYS A 150 -17.85 0.30 16.12
N ARG A 151 -17.41 -0.95 16.30
CA ARG A 151 -17.41 -1.65 17.60
C ARG A 151 -16.16 -1.35 18.44
N LYS A 152 -15.23 -0.52 17.94
CA LYS A 152 -13.94 -0.24 18.59
C LYS A 152 -13.07 -1.48 18.82
N GLU A 153 -13.25 -2.50 17.98
CA GLU A 153 -12.47 -3.74 18.02
C GLU A 153 -11.11 -3.57 17.32
N TYR A 154 -10.35 -2.57 17.71
CA TYR A 154 -9.11 -2.13 17.04
C TYR A 154 -8.05 -3.22 16.94
N ALA A 155 -7.96 -4.10 17.95
CA ALA A 155 -7.04 -5.23 17.90
C ALA A 155 -7.36 -6.20 16.74
N LYS A 156 -8.63 -6.35 16.37
CA LYS A 156 -9.00 -7.17 15.21
C LYS A 156 -8.59 -6.51 13.91
N ILE A 157 -8.71 -5.19 13.81
CA ILE A 157 -8.25 -4.42 12.64
C ILE A 157 -6.74 -4.58 12.48
N VAL A 158 -5.97 -4.39 13.56
CA VAL A 158 -4.50 -4.58 13.53
C VAL A 158 -4.12 -6.00 13.11
N ASN A 159 -4.78 -7.02 13.67
CA ASN A 159 -4.53 -8.41 13.29
C ASN A 159 -4.87 -8.69 11.82
N TYR A 160 -5.99 -8.13 11.32
CA TYR A 160 -6.36 -8.23 9.91
C TYR A 160 -5.25 -7.63 9.01
N ILE A 161 -4.80 -6.39 9.30
CA ILE A 161 -3.75 -5.70 8.55
C ILE A 161 -2.45 -6.51 8.53
N GLN A 162 -2.04 -7.07 9.68
CA GLN A 162 -0.83 -7.89 9.78
C GLN A 162 -0.93 -9.14 8.92
N ASN A 163 -2.07 -9.84 8.94
CA ASN A 163 -2.31 -11.03 8.13
C ASN A 163 -2.34 -10.69 6.63
N GLU A 164 -2.93 -9.56 6.25
CA GLU A 164 -2.97 -9.10 4.86
C GLU A 164 -1.58 -8.75 4.35
N ALA A 165 -0.78 -8.05 5.14
CA ALA A 165 0.60 -7.73 4.78
C ALA A 165 1.47 -8.99 4.59
N VAL A 166 1.28 -10.02 5.43
CA VAL A 166 1.96 -11.32 5.27
C VAL A 166 1.53 -11.98 3.96
N ALA A 167 0.22 -12.06 3.69
CA ALA A 167 -0.31 -12.66 2.47
C ALA A 167 0.18 -11.93 1.21
N PHE A 168 0.25 -10.60 1.26
CA PHE A 168 0.81 -9.80 0.18
C PHE A 168 2.29 -10.07 -0.03
N HIS A 169 3.08 -10.12 1.04
CA HIS A 169 4.50 -10.41 0.98
C HIS A 169 4.80 -11.80 0.39
N GLU A 170 4.00 -12.82 0.75
CA GLU A 170 4.11 -14.16 0.16
C GLU A 170 3.83 -14.12 -1.35
N ALA A 171 2.75 -13.45 -1.77
CA ALA A 171 2.39 -13.30 -3.18
C ALA A 171 3.46 -12.54 -3.97
N PHE A 172 4.02 -11.48 -3.40
CA PHE A 172 5.12 -10.72 -4.00
C PHE A 172 6.38 -11.57 -4.14
N SER A 173 6.73 -12.35 -3.12
CA SER A 173 7.88 -13.26 -3.14
C SER A 173 7.73 -14.35 -4.18
N GLU A 174 6.54 -14.93 -4.34
CA GLU A 174 6.24 -15.89 -5.39
C GLU A 174 6.37 -15.26 -6.79
N LEU A 175 5.81 -14.07 -6.99
CA LEU A 175 5.93 -13.34 -8.25
C LEU A 175 7.40 -13.10 -8.61
N ARG A 176 8.18 -12.61 -7.66
CA ARG A 176 9.60 -12.33 -7.87
C ARG A 176 10.40 -13.59 -8.22
N SER A 177 10.13 -14.71 -7.56
CA SER A 177 10.81 -15.98 -7.87
C SER A 177 10.58 -16.39 -9.33
N ARG A 178 9.38 -16.17 -9.86
CA ARG A 178 9.03 -16.49 -11.26
C ARG A 178 9.75 -15.56 -12.24
N ILE A 179 9.95 -14.29 -11.92
CA ILE A 179 10.68 -13.33 -12.76
C ILE A 179 12.17 -13.67 -12.81
N ASN A 180 12.75 -14.09 -11.69
CA ASN A 180 14.18 -14.40 -11.62
C ASN A 180 14.57 -15.78 -12.20
N MET A 181 13.61 -16.62 -12.53
CA MET A 181 13.83 -17.94 -13.16
C MET A 181 13.81 -17.90 -14.69
N SER A 182 13.55 -16.73 -15.27
CA SER A 182 13.59 -16.46 -16.71
C SER A 182 14.84 -15.72 -17.12
#